data_6b8a362626e6ccafb4d4f18b5e16bd90
#
_entry.id   6b8a362626e6ccafb4d4f18b5e16bd90
#
_cell.length_a   1.000
_cell.length_b   1.000
_cell.length_c   1.000
_cell.angle_alpha   90.00
_cell.angle_beta   90.00
_cell.angle_gamma   90.00
#
_symmetry.space_group_name_H-M   'P 1'
#
loop_
_entity.id
_entity.type
_entity.pdbx_description
1 polymer ?
#
loop_
_entity_poly.entity_id
_entity_poly.type
_entity_poly.pdbx_seq_one_letter_code
_entity_poly.pdbx_strand_id
1 'polypeptide(L)'
;METMKLWRNILVMTAAMLSLASCNSDDNVERRLTTNQKERYAQNISGEYSGEYIIIYKDKDCTDMTDEKGRHIITKAHEATFGDVQLEVSDYKMLHVFFQDFPISLISKVVDADKELSDALAEAAPQAITARYDLGYDTDYEQIKWAFTPNVMSLYLVYGGADHHIRIEFNSNYNYICAADELTQPNSFLSLAKSGVALQLKAIYDGSNLIQRFGAEEGNYMHIIFKASPS
;
A
#
# COMPACT_ATOMS: atom_id res chain seq x y z
N MET A 1 24.12 57.42 42.55
CA MET A 1 23.61 56.16 43.17
C MET A 1 22.33 55.66 42.48
N GLU A 2 21.57 56.49 41.80
CA GLU A 2 20.35 56.06 41.09
C GLU A 2 20.60 55.36 39.73
N THR A 3 21.64 55.76 38.99
CA THR A 3 21.98 55.14 37.70
C THR A 3 22.37 53.68 37.80
N MET A 4 23.05 53.27 38.92
CA MET A 4 23.39 51.85 39.14
C MET A 4 22.19 50.95 39.45
N LYS A 5 21.12 51.48 40.03
CA LYS A 5 19.91 50.73 40.28
C LYS A 5 19.11 50.50 38.99
N LEU A 6 19.13 51.46 38.04
CA LEU A 6 18.45 51.35 36.77
C LEU A 6 19.09 50.24 35.90
N TRP A 7 20.41 50.21 35.82
CA TRP A 7 21.14 49.18 35.05
C TRP A 7 20.93 47.75 35.62
N ARG A 8 20.86 47.60 36.97
CA ARG A 8 20.59 46.31 37.61
C ARG A 8 19.18 45.80 37.31
N ASN A 9 18.20 46.69 37.22
CA ASN A 9 16.83 46.32 36.86
C ASN A 9 16.68 45.95 35.40
N ILE A 10 17.40 46.62 34.48
CA ILE A 10 17.44 46.32 33.06
C ILE A 10 18.13 44.94 32.83
N LEU A 11 19.19 44.65 33.55
CA LEU A 11 19.90 43.36 33.41
C LEU A 11 19.06 42.19 33.92
N VAL A 12 18.29 42.40 34.98
CA VAL A 12 17.39 41.35 35.51
C VAL A 12 16.17 41.13 34.59
N MET A 13 15.65 42.21 33.93
CA MET A 13 14.57 42.08 32.95
C MET A 13 15.02 41.39 31.66
N THR A 14 16.27 41.67 31.19
CA THR A 14 16.80 40.95 30.01
C THR A 14 17.11 39.50 30.30
N ALA A 15 17.59 39.15 31.51
CA ALA A 15 17.77 37.76 31.91
C ALA A 15 16.42 36.99 32.06
N ALA A 16 15.40 37.67 32.58
CA ALA A 16 14.06 37.08 32.66
C ALA A 16 13.36 36.87 31.29
N MET A 17 13.63 37.75 30.31
CA MET A 17 13.11 37.56 28.95
C MET A 17 13.86 36.45 28.16
N LEU A 18 15.13 36.23 28.44
CA LEU A 18 15.89 35.10 27.85
C LEU A 18 15.52 33.74 28.44
N SER A 19 15.01 33.68 29.66
CA SER A 19 14.52 32.43 30.27
C SER A 19 13.10 32.08 29.87
N LEU A 20 12.31 33.03 29.31
CA LEU A 20 10.96 32.74 28.78
C LEU A 20 10.97 32.35 27.29
N ALA A 21 12.07 32.58 26.59
CA ALA A 21 12.23 32.13 25.20
C ALA A 21 12.71 30.66 25.09
N SER A 22 12.98 29.99 26.23
CA SER A 22 13.47 28.60 26.26
C SER A 22 12.40 27.55 26.60
N CYS A 23 11.13 27.95 26.64
CA CYS A 23 10.03 27.01 26.98
C CYS A 23 8.92 27.04 25.92
N ASN A 24 9.28 27.17 24.63
CA ASN A 24 8.40 26.81 23.52
C ASN A 24 9.22 26.13 22.42
N SER A 25 10.01 25.15 22.78
CA SER A 25 10.21 24.04 21.86
C SER A 25 8.97 23.17 22.04
N ASP A 26 7.94 23.45 21.26
CA ASP A 26 7.01 22.41 20.88
C ASP A 26 7.88 21.29 20.34
N ASP A 27 8.08 20.24 21.15
CA ASP A 27 8.68 18.97 20.77
C ASP A 27 7.79 18.20 19.78
N ASN A 28 7.15 18.92 18.87
CA ASN A 28 6.69 18.41 17.60
C ASN A 28 7.87 18.34 16.61
N VAL A 29 8.99 17.80 17.06
CA VAL A 29 9.96 17.26 16.12
C VAL A 29 9.28 16.07 15.49
N GLU A 30 8.69 16.31 14.32
CA GLU A 30 8.16 15.25 13.46
C GLU A 30 9.27 14.20 13.37
N ARG A 31 9.10 13.09 14.09
CA ARG A 31 10.08 12.01 14.10
C ARG A 31 10.09 11.39 12.73
N ARG A 32 11.07 11.76 11.93
CA ARG A 32 11.27 11.25 10.57
C ARG A 32 12.44 10.28 10.56
N LEU A 33 12.33 9.26 9.74
CA LEU A 33 13.48 8.40 9.47
C LEU A 33 14.55 9.22 8.74
N THR A 34 15.78 9.12 9.22
CA THR A 34 16.95 9.63 8.49
C THR A 34 17.17 8.81 7.23
N THR A 35 17.88 9.37 6.24
CA THR A 35 18.25 8.65 5.01
C THR A 35 18.95 7.33 5.34
N ASN A 36 19.93 7.33 6.24
CA ASN A 36 20.65 6.12 6.63
C ASN A 36 19.76 5.05 7.28
N GLN A 37 18.72 5.46 8.02
CA GLN A 37 17.72 4.52 8.57
C GLN A 37 16.87 3.93 7.46
N LYS A 38 16.39 4.76 6.54
CA LYS A 38 15.63 4.28 5.37
C LYS A 38 16.43 3.31 4.52
N GLU A 39 17.69 3.62 4.23
CA GLU A 39 18.59 2.74 3.48
C GLU A 39 18.77 1.39 4.18
N ARG A 40 19.05 1.41 5.48
CA ARG A 40 19.24 0.18 6.25
C ARG A 40 17.97 -0.67 6.30
N TYR A 41 16.81 -0.06 6.55
CA TYR A 41 15.53 -0.79 6.57
C TYR A 41 15.19 -1.34 5.18
N ALA A 42 15.35 -0.54 4.12
CA ALA A 42 15.14 -1.00 2.75
C ALA A 42 16.06 -2.17 2.40
N GLN A 43 17.33 -2.14 2.81
CA GLN A 43 18.26 -3.24 2.61
C GLN A 43 17.82 -4.51 3.36
N ASN A 44 17.28 -4.37 4.58
CA ASN A 44 16.83 -5.51 5.37
C ASN A 44 15.53 -6.14 4.87
N ILE A 45 14.66 -5.37 4.23
CA ILE A 45 13.42 -5.88 3.62
C ILE A 45 13.60 -6.30 2.15
N SER A 46 14.69 -5.92 1.50
CA SER A 46 14.93 -6.29 0.10
C SER A 46 15.22 -7.78 -0.03
N GLY A 47 14.79 -8.37 -1.15
CA GLY A 47 15.00 -9.78 -1.45
C GLY A 47 13.88 -10.36 -2.30
N GLU A 48 14.01 -11.66 -2.57
CA GLU A 48 13.01 -12.47 -3.25
C GLU A 48 12.26 -13.32 -2.21
N TYR A 49 10.94 -13.34 -2.30
CA TYR A 49 10.06 -14.04 -1.37
C TYR A 49 9.10 -14.93 -2.15
N SER A 50 9.10 -16.21 -1.81
CA SER A 50 8.12 -17.16 -2.35
C SER A 50 6.84 -17.13 -1.56
N GLY A 51 5.72 -17.43 -2.21
CA GLY A 51 4.44 -17.43 -1.53
C GLY A 51 3.28 -17.81 -2.43
N GLU A 52 2.11 -17.34 -2.03
CA GLU A 52 0.86 -17.56 -2.75
C GLU A 52 0.06 -16.27 -2.87
N TYR A 53 -0.75 -16.14 -3.93
CA TYR A 53 -1.83 -15.16 -3.97
C TYR A 53 -3.10 -15.79 -3.40
N ILE A 54 -3.68 -15.15 -2.41
CA ILE A 54 -5.04 -15.38 -1.97
C ILE A 54 -5.89 -14.27 -2.57
N ILE A 55 -6.84 -14.64 -3.41
CA ILE A 55 -7.68 -13.70 -4.14
C ILE A 55 -9.10 -13.83 -3.63
N ILE A 56 -9.59 -12.76 -3.03
CA ILE A 56 -10.95 -12.67 -2.50
C ILE A 56 -11.72 -11.71 -3.41
N TYR A 57 -12.79 -12.19 -4.04
CA TYR A 57 -13.56 -11.38 -4.94
C TYR A 57 -15.07 -11.58 -4.77
N LYS A 58 -15.79 -10.52 -5.09
CA LYS A 58 -17.24 -10.52 -5.20
C LYS A 58 -17.61 -10.14 -6.62
N ASP A 59 -18.43 -10.98 -7.23
CA ASP A 59 -19.11 -10.72 -8.49
C ASP A 59 -20.60 -10.42 -8.27
N LYS A 60 -21.32 -10.18 -9.35
CA LYS A 60 -22.77 -9.89 -9.34
C LYS A 60 -23.63 -11.00 -8.73
N ASP A 61 -23.12 -12.25 -8.65
CA ASP A 61 -23.85 -13.41 -8.14
C ASP A 61 -23.72 -13.54 -6.61
N CYS A 62 -22.84 -12.75 -6.00
CA CYS A 62 -22.68 -12.68 -4.55
C CYS A 62 -23.76 -11.79 -3.93
N THR A 63 -24.45 -12.30 -2.92
CA THR A 63 -25.48 -11.54 -2.18
C THR A 63 -24.88 -10.81 -0.99
N ASP A 64 -25.21 -9.52 -0.85
CA ASP A 64 -24.96 -8.78 0.38
C ASP A 64 -26.00 -9.13 1.43
N MET A 65 -25.55 -9.31 2.66
CA MET A 65 -26.41 -9.34 3.82
C MET A 65 -26.05 -8.17 4.73
N THR A 66 -27.04 -7.62 5.41
CA THR A 66 -26.83 -6.68 6.51
C THR A 66 -27.00 -7.41 7.84
N ASP A 67 -26.08 -7.17 8.77
CA ASP A 67 -26.26 -7.67 10.14
C ASP A 67 -27.38 -6.91 10.87
N GLU A 68 -27.72 -7.38 12.08
CA GLU A 68 -28.75 -6.78 12.93
C GLU A 68 -28.46 -5.31 13.29
N LYS A 69 -27.22 -4.83 13.05
CA LYS A 69 -26.78 -3.44 13.28
C LYS A 69 -26.74 -2.61 12.00
N GLY A 70 -27.24 -3.15 10.88
CA GLY A 70 -27.24 -2.47 9.59
C GLY A 70 -25.87 -2.40 8.92
N ARG A 71 -24.87 -3.18 9.38
CA ARG A 71 -23.56 -3.24 8.74
C ARG A 71 -23.60 -4.25 7.60
N HIS A 72 -23.07 -3.87 6.44
CA HIS A 72 -22.93 -4.79 5.32
C HIS A 72 -22.00 -5.96 5.71
N ILE A 73 -22.54 -7.18 5.68
CA ILE A 73 -21.77 -8.41 5.78
C ILE A 73 -21.78 -9.04 4.40
N ILE A 74 -20.58 -9.21 3.83
CA ILE A 74 -20.40 -9.93 2.60
C ILE A 74 -20.42 -11.42 2.94
N THR A 75 -21.51 -12.08 2.63
CA THR A 75 -21.74 -13.46 3.09
C THR A 75 -21.18 -14.52 2.15
N LYS A 76 -20.81 -14.18 0.92
CA LYS A 76 -20.29 -15.14 -0.07
C LYS A 76 -19.32 -14.45 -1.03
N ALA A 77 -18.15 -14.03 -0.54
CA ALA A 77 -17.03 -13.77 -1.43
C ALA A 77 -16.46 -15.09 -1.93
N HIS A 78 -16.07 -15.14 -3.18
CA HIS A 78 -15.28 -16.23 -3.72
C HIS A 78 -13.83 -16.09 -3.27
N GLU A 79 -13.16 -17.20 -3.09
CA GLU A 79 -11.73 -17.25 -2.79
C GLU A 79 -11.03 -18.18 -3.79
N ALA A 80 -9.89 -17.74 -4.30
CA ALA A 80 -9.01 -18.54 -5.13
C ALA A 80 -7.57 -18.38 -4.64
N THR A 81 -6.80 -19.47 -4.66
CA THR A 81 -5.40 -19.47 -4.25
C THR A 81 -4.52 -19.87 -5.43
N PHE A 82 -3.42 -19.12 -5.63
CA PHE A 82 -2.36 -19.38 -6.60
C PHE A 82 -1.03 -19.51 -5.85
N GLY A 83 -0.49 -20.71 -5.84
CA GLY A 83 0.81 -21.01 -5.22
C GLY A 83 1.98 -20.82 -6.18
N ASP A 84 3.19 -21.01 -5.65
CA ASP A 84 4.46 -20.97 -6.38
C ASP A 84 4.73 -19.62 -7.08
N VAL A 85 4.26 -18.53 -6.49
CA VAL A 85 4.48 -17.18 -6.99
C VAL A 85 5.59 -16.49 -6.22
N GLN A 86 6.19 -15.49 -6.83
CA GLN A 86 7.29 -14.73 -6.25
C GLN A 86 6.95 -13.25 -6.12
N LEU A 87 7.49 -12.66 -5.07
CA LEU A 87 7.50 -11.22 -4.85
C LEU A 87 8.94 -10.78 -4.64
N GLU A 88 9.36 -9.79 -5.39
CA GLU A 88 10.66 -9.15 -5.23
C GLU A 88 10.49 -7.79 -4.58
N VAL A 89 11.28 -7.51 -3.54
CA VAL A 89 11.39 -6.19 -2.94
C VAL A 89 12.79 -5.66 -3.24
N SER A 90 12.88 -4.57 -3.99
CA SER A 90 14.15 -3.94 -4.32
C SER A 90 14.74 -3.15 -3.16
N ASP A 91 16.02 -2.84 -3.24
CA ASP A 91 16.72 -2.01 -2.27
C ASP A 91 16.32 -0.52 -2.34
N TYR A 92 16.95 0.30 -1.50
CA TYR A 92 16.71 1.74 -1.40
C TYR A 92 16.92 2.52 -2.71
N LYS A 93 17.73 2.00 -3.64
CA LYS A 93 18.00 2.70 -4.90
C LYS A 93 16.80 2.70 -5.84
N MET A 94 16.00 1.64 -5.79
CA MET A 94 14.83 1.49 -6.68
C MET A 94 13.51 1.71 -5.95
N LEU A 95 13.37 1.27 -4.70
CA LEU A 95 12.15 1.38 -3.88
C LEU A 95 10.91 0.78 -4.57
N HIS A 96 11.06 -0.39 -5.19
CA HIS A 96 9.98 -1.07 -5.89
C HIS A 96 9.67 -2.43 -5.29
N VAL A 97 8.43 -2.83 -5.48
CA VAL A 97 7.93 -4.18 -5.21
C VAL A 97 7.40 -4.74 -6.52
N PHE A 98 7.80 -5.96 -6.86
CA PHE A 98 7.37 -6.67 -8.06
C PHE A 98 6.59 -7.90 -7.63
N PHE A 99 5.30 -7.91 -7.89
CA PHE A 99 4.43 -9.06 -7.73
C PHE A 99 4.50 -9.86 -9.03
N GLN A 100 5.24 -10.97 -9.02
CA GLN A 100 5.46 -11.80 -10.21
C GLN A 100 4.21 -12.62 -10.55
N ASP A 101 4.05 -12.93 -11.82
CA ASP A 101 3.07 -13.89 -12.34
C ASP A 101 1.63 -13.72 -11.82
N PHE A 102 1.20 -12.47 -11.62
CA PHE A 102 -0.17 -12.21 -11.21
C PHE A 102 -1.14 -12.71 -12.29
N PRO A 103 -2.12 -13.58 -11.92
CA PRO A 103 -3.03 -14.20 -12.89
C PRO A 103 -4.12 -13.21 -13.34
N ILE A 104 -3.86 -12.50 -14.44
CA ILE A 104 -4.77 -11.52 -15.04
C ILE A 104 -6.16 -12.13 -15.29
N SER A 105 -6.20 -13.40 -15.67
CA SER A 105 -7.45 -14.13 -15.95
C SER A 105 -8.46 -14.08 -14.79
N LEU A 106 -8.00 -13.87 -13.56
CA LEU A 106 -8.91 -13.75 -12.43
C LEU A 106 -9.68 -12.42 -12.40
N ILE A 107 -9.13 -11.36 -12.98
CA ILE A 107 -9.83 -10.07 -13.07
C ILE A 107 -11.12 -10.24 -13.89
N SER A 108 -11.16 -11.14 -14.87
CA SER A 108 -12.35 -11.44 -15.64
C SER A 108 -13.56 -11.83 -14.79
N LYS A 109 -13.33 -12.41 -13.61
CA LYS A 109 -14.40 -12.87 -12.69
C LYS A 109 -15.26 -11.73 -12.13
N VAL A 110 -14.72 -10.50 -12.12
CA VAL A 110 -15.41 -9.33 -11.56
C VAL A 110 -15.73 -8.28 -12.64
N VAL A 111 -15.34 -8.50 -13.90
CA VAL A 111 -15.67 -7.63 -15.02
C VAL A 111 -17.00 -8.05 -15.60
N ASP A 112 -18.02 -7.20 -15.45
CA ASP A 112 -19.39 -7.43 -15.93
C ASP A 112 -19.90 -6.31 -16.86
N ALA A 113 -19.22 -5.17 -16.90
CA ALA A 113 -19.60 -4.04 -17.75
C ALA A 113 -19.33 -4.30 -19.25
N ASP A 114 -18.39 -5.20 -19.57
CA ASP A 114 -18.02 -5.56 -20.92
C ASP A 114 -17.64 -7.03 -21.01
N LYS A 115 -18.51 -7.81 -21.67
CA LYS A 115 -18.31 -9.27 -21.79
C LYS A 115 -17.13 -9.63 -22.67
N GLU A 116 -16.88 -8.91 -23.79
CA GLU A 116 -15.79 -9.22 -24.69
C GLU A 116 -14.44 -8.94 -24.02
N LEU A 117 -14.36 -7.86 -23.24
CA LEU A 117 -13.19 -7.58 -22.37
C LEU A 117 -13.01 -8.68 -21.31
N SER A 118 -14.10 -9.11 -20.66
CA SER A 118 -14.04 -10.20 -19.65
C SER A 118 -13.49 -11.48 -20.27
N ASP A 119 -13.97 -11.86 -21.45
CA ASP A 119 -13.52 -13.05 -22.18
C ASP A 119 -12.02 -12.91 -22.56
N ALA A 120 -11.58 -11.74 -23.04
CA ALA A 120 -10.18 -11.48 -23.39
C ALA A 120 -9.26 -11.50 -22.17
N LEU A 121 -9.70 -10.97 -21.03
CA LEU A 121 -8.95 -11.04 -19.76
C LEU A 121 -8.85 -12.48 -19.25
N ALA A 122 -9.87 -13.31 -19.45
CA ALA A 122 -9.85 -14.72 -19.03
C ALA A 122 -8.76 -15.53 -19.75
N GLU A 123 -8.39 -15.14 -20.97
CA GLU A 123 -7.34 -15.78 -21.77
C GLU A 123 -5.97 -15.08 -21.63
N ALA A 124 -5.90 -13.95 -20.92
CA ALA A 124 -4.66 -13.19 -20.79
C ALA A 124 -3.62 -13.95 -19.95
N ALA A 125 -2.37 -13.91 -20.43
CA ALA A 125 -1.25 -14.48 -19.70
C ALA A 125 -0.99 -13.72 -18.38
N PRO A 126 -0.43 -14.39 -17.36
CA PRO A 126 0.01 -13.72 -16.12
C PRO A 126 0.95 -12.55 -16.42
N GLN A 127 0.87 -11.51 -15.61
CA GLN A 127 1.68 -10.30 -15.72
C GLN A 127 2.24 -9.91 -14.35
N ALA A 128 3.38 -9.23 -14.34
CA ALA A 128 3.88 -8.65 -13.10
C ALA A 128 3.12 -7.37 -12.74
N ILE A 129 2.74 -7.23 -11.48
CA ILE A 129 2.30 -5.95 -10.91
C ILE A 129 3.49 -5.30 -10.24
N THR A 130 3.77 -4.05 -10.58
CA THR A 130 4.81 -3.27 -9.92
C THR A 130 4.20 -2.25 -8.98
N ALA A 131 4.88 -1.99 -7.88
CA ALA A 131 4.50 -0.95 -6.94
C ALA A 131 5.74 -0.20 -6.47
N ARG A 132 5.59 1.08 -6.18
CA ARG A 132 6.62 1.85 -5.49
C ARG A 132 6.35 1.82 -3.99
N TYR A 133 7.40 1.69 -3.16
CA TYR A 133 7.25 1.78 -1.73
C TYR A 133 8.03 2.96 -1.12
N ASP A 134 7.65 3.37 0.08
CA ASP A 134 8.38 4.30 0.92
C ASP A 134 8.38 3.82 2.37
N LEU A 135 9.39 4.25 3.13
CA LEU A 135 9.53 4.01 4.55
C LEU A 135 9.39 5.31 5.30
N GLY A 136 8.49 5.33 6.27
CA GLY A 136 8.23 6.46 7.14
C GLY A 136 8.26 6.05 8.61
N TYR A 137 8.04 7.03 9.48
CA TYR A 137 7.82 6.82 10.90
C TYR A 137 6.36 7.15 11.21
N ASP A 138 5.67 6.24 11.87
CA ASP A 138 4.34 6.48 12.37
C ASP A 138 4.44 7.02 13.80
N THR A 139 4.11 8.31 13.98
CA THR A 139 4.23 9.00 15.26
C THR A 139 3.21 8.54 16.28
N ASP A 140 2.04 8.11 15.84
CA ASP A 140 0.94 7.71 16.73
C ASP A 140 1.23 6.37 17.41
N TYR A 141 1.95 5.50 16.70
CA TYR A 141 2.29 4.15 17.17
C TYR A 141 3.79 3.99 17.52
N GLU A 142 4.61 5.02 17.32
CA GLU A 142 6.09 4.95 17.47
C GLU A 142 6.73 3.80 16.67
N GLN A 143 6.22 3.54 15.47
CA GLN A 143 6.57 2.40 14.64
C GLN A 143 7.05 2.80 13.25
N ILE A 144 7.68 1.88 12.55
CA ILE A 144 8.05 2.06 11.15
C ILE A 144 6.83 1.78 10.29
N LYS A 145 6.52 2.73 9.40
CA LYS A 145 5.48 2.62 8.39
C LYS A 145 6.10 2.27 7.06
N TRP A 146 5.69 1.16 6.49
CA TRP A 146 5.96 0.79 5.12
C TRP A 146 4.70 1.03 4.29
N ALA A 147 4.79 1.91 3.31
CA ALA A 147 3.69 2.28 2.44
C ALA A 147 4.06 1.92 1.00
N PHE A 148 3.14 1.34 0.23
CA PHE A 148 3.38 1.13 -1.18
C PHE A 148 2.21 1.59 -2.04
N THR A 149 2.56 2.00 -3.27
CA THR A 149 1.61 2.52 -4.26
C THR A 149 1.74 1.69 -5.52
N PRO A 150 0.76 0.85 -5.86
CA PRO A 150 0.76 0.08 -7.08
C PRO A 150 0.78 0.99 -8.31
N ASN A 151 1.57 0.62 -9.31
CA ASN A 151 1.54 1.27 -10.61
C ASN A 151 0.30 0.81 -11.39
N VAL A 152 -0.12 1.63 -12.34
CA VAL A 152 -1.14 1.23 -13.32
C VAL A 152 -0.58 0.11 -14.19
N MET A 153 -1.31 -1.01 -14.27
CA MET A 153 -0.98 -2.09 -15.19
C MET A 153 -1.55 -1.76 -16.57
N SER A 154 -0.76 -1.97 -17.61
CA SER A 154 -1.16 -1.76 -19.01
C SER A 154 -1.10 -3.05 -19.78
N LEU A 155 -2.20 -3.40 -20.47
CA LEU A 155 -2.33 -4.58 -21.32
C LEU A 155 -2.75 -4.16 -22.72
N TYR A 156 -2.26 -4.87 -23.72
CA TYR A 156 -2.77 -4.74 -25.09
C TYR A 156 -3.53 -6.02 -25.40
N LEU A 157 -4.84 -5.89 -25.59
CA LEU A 157 -5.76 -7.01 -25.85
C LEU A 157 -6.46 -6.81 -27.18
N VAL A 158 -6.79 -7.92 -27.85
CA VAL A 158 -7.58 -7.92 -29.07
C VAL A 158 -8.93 -8.56 -28.78
N TYR A 159 -10.00 -7.78 -28.89
CA TYR A 159 -11.37 -8.28 -28.76
C TYR A 159 -12.33 -7.40 -29.58
N GLY A 160 -13.55 -7.87 -29.87
CA GLY A 160 -14.51 -7.13 -30.72
C GLY A 160 -13.98 -6.80 -32.13
N GLY A 161 -12.90 -7.47 -32.56
CA GLY A 161 -12.25 -7.19 -33.85
C GLY A 161 -11.34 -5.96 -33.89
N ALA A 162 -10.95 -5.40 -32.71
CA ALA A 162 -10.09 -4.23 -32.58
C ALA A 162 -8.98 -4.45 -31.54
N ASP A 163 -7.93 -3.62 -31.64
CA ASP A 163 -6.86 -3.54 -30.63
C ASP A 163 -7.28 -2.57 -29.53
N HIS A 164 -7.11 -2.99 -28.27
CA HIS A 164 -7.46 -2.22 -27.08
C HIS A 164 -6.27 -2.04 -26.16
N HIS A 165 -6.13 -0.83 -25.59
CA HIS A 165 -5.15 -0.52 -24.57
C HIS A 165 -5.81 -0.47 -23.20
N ILE A 166 -5.83 -1.59 -22.51
CA ILE A 166 -6.47 -1.75 -21.21
C ILE A 166 -5.55 -1.29 -20.10
N ARG A 167 -6.04 -0.39 -19.27
CA ARG A 167 -5.37 0.10 -18.07
C ARG A 167 -6.11 -0.38 -16.83
N ILE A 168 -5.41 -1.05 -15.95
CA ILE A 168 -5.94 -1.58 -14.69
C ILE A 168 -5.32 -0.80 -13.55
N GLU A 169 -6.15 -0.12 -12.77
CA GLU A 169 -5.75 0.65 -11.61
C GLU A 169 -6.03 -0.13 -10.33
N PHE A 170 -5.08 -0.04 -9.38
CA PHE A 170 -5.22 -0.56 -8.04
C PHE A 170 -5.32 0.59 -7.03
N ASN A 171 -5.89 0.32 -5.87
CA ASN A 171 -5.94 1.28 -4.78
C ASN A 171 -4.52 1.59 -4.31
N SER A 172 -4.23 2.86 -4.00
CA SER A 172 -2.88 3.37 -3.76
C SER A 172 -2.50 3.54 -2.29
N ASN A 173 -3.39 3.17 -1.36
CA ASN A 173 -3.21 3.53 0.06
C ASN A 173 -3.03 2.30 0.95
N TYR A 174 -1.93 1.58 0.74
CA TYR A 174 -1.57 0.47 1.62
C TYR A 174 -0.45 0.87 2.56
N ASN A 175 -0.70 0.72 3.86
CA ASN A 175 0.26 1.01 4.90
C ASN A 175 0.38 -0.19 5.83
N TYR A 176 1.61 -0.62 6.07
CA TYR A 176 1.95 -1.67 7.02
C TYR A 176 2.81 -1.05 8.11
N ILE A 177 2.56 -1.44 9.33
CA ILE A 177 3.21 -0.87 10.51
C ILE A 177 3.89 -2.01 11.27
N CYS A 178 5.14 -1.80 11.66
CA CYS A 178 5.90 -2.74 12.46
C CYS A 178 6.82 -2.01 13.45
N ALA A 179 7.25 -2.71 14.49
CA ALA A 179 8.25 -2.17 15.40
C ALA A 179 9.61 -2.05 14.69
N ALA A 180 10.40 -1.04 15.07
CA ALA A 180 11.69 -0.76 14.45
C ALA A 180 12.71 -1.92 14.60
N ASP A 181 12.63 -2.67 15.68
CA ASP A 181 13.48 -3.83 15.95
C ASP A 181 13.14 -5.04 15.06
N GLU A 182 11.91 -5.14 14.58
CA GLU A 182 11.51 -6.17 13.62
C GLU A 182 12.19 -6.00 12.23
N LEU A 183 12.71 -4.82 11.91
CA LEU A 183 13.39 -4.51 10.66
C LEU A 183 14.92 -4.48 10.77
N THR A 184 15.49 -5.08 11.80
CA THR A 184 16.95 -5.05 12.05
C THR A 184 17.75 -6.18 11.40
N GLN A 185 17.07 -7.21 10.90
CA GLN A 185 17.67 -8.39 10.31
C GLN A 185 17.37 -8.49 8.81
N PRO A 186 18.22 -9.11 7.99
CA PRO A 186 17.89 -9.45 6.61
C PRO A 186 16.61 -10.29 6.52
N ASN A 187 15.90 -10.14 5.41
CA ASN A 187 14.60 -10.79 5.13
C ASN A 187 13.46 -10.38 6.10
N SER A 188 13.60 -9.22 6.75
CA SER A 188 12.57 -8.71 7.68
C SER A 188 11.26 -8.28 7.00
N PHE A 189 11.18 -8.35 5.66
CA PHE A 189 9.92 -8.19 4.94
C PHE A 189 8.82 -9.14 5.44
N LEU A 190 9.16 -10.36 5.84
CA LEU A 190 8.22 -11.31 6.42
C LEU A 190 7.57 -10.79 7.71
N SER A 191 8.28 -9.98 8.49
CA SER A 191 7.74 -9.32 9.68
C SER A 191 6.72 -8.22 9.32
N LEU A 192 6.98 -7.45 8.26
CA LEU A 192 6.03 -6.48 7.72
C LEU A 192 4.80 -7.16 7.12
N ALA A 193 4.99 -8.25 6.41
CA ALA A 193 3.97 -8.93 5.62
C ALA A 193 3.32 -10.12 6.37
N LYS A 194 3.33 -10.14 7.70
CA LYS A 194 2.75 -11.25 8.52
C LYS A 194 1.33 -11.63 8.10
N SER A 195 0.50 -10.65 7.76
CA SER A 195 -0.88 -10.86 7.30
C SER A 195 -1.03 -10.91 5.78
N GLY A 196 0.09 -10.89 5.05
CA GLY A 196 0.12 -10.74 3.60
C GLY A 196 0.14 -9.28 3.14
N VAL A 197 0.58 -9.07 1.90
CA VAL A 197 0.60 -7.75 1.25
C VAL A 197 -0.59 -7.66 0.30
N ALA A 198 -1.49 -6.72 0.54
CA ALA A 198 -2.75 -6.61 -0.16
C ALA A 198 -2.73 -5.58 -1.29
N LEU A 199 -3.34 -5.93 -2.41
CA LEU A 199 -3.73 -5.06 -3.51
C LEU A 199 -5.25 -5.08 -3.62
N GLN A 200 -5.85 -3.97 -4.00
CA GLN A 200 -7.28 -3.89 -4.28
C GLN A 200 -7.50 -3.33 -5.68
N LEU A 201 -8.24 -4.05 -6.49
CA LEU A 201 -8.66 -3.56 -7.80
C LEU A 201 -9.54 -2.31 -7.64
N LYS A 202 -9.26 -1.27 -8.41
CA LYS A 202 -9.94 0.02 -8.32
C LYS A 202 -10.77 0.34 -9.55
N ALA A 203 -10.17 0.24 -10.74
CA ALA A 203 -10.86 0.56 -11.99
C ALA A 203 -10.16 -0.05 -13.19
N ILE A 204 -10.92 -0.24 -14.28
CA ILE A 204 -10.43 -0.62 -15.60
C ILE A 204 -10.84 0.42 -16.61
N TYR A 205 -9.93 0.74 -17.51
CA TYR A 205 -10.11 1.69 -18.59
C TYR A 205 -9.69 1.05 -19.92
N ASP A 206 -10.32 1.47 -21.02
CA ASP A 206 -9.80 1.31 -22.37
C ASP A 206 -9.29 2.68 -22.88
N GLY A 207 -7.98 2.81 -23.01
CA GLY A 207 -7.33 4.09 -23.21
C GLY A 207 -7.63 5.06 -22.07
N SER A 208 -8.44 6.10 -22.37
CA SER A 208 -8.93 7.08 -21.39
C SER A 208 -10.36 6.81 -20.92
N ASN A 209 -11.08 5.87 -21.55
CA ASN A 209 -12.48 5.60 -21.26
C ASN A 209 -12.60 4.65 -20.06
N LEU A 210 -13.32 5.06 -19.04
CA LEU A 210 -13.64 4.21 -17.90
C LEU A 210 -14.61 3.12 -18.33
N ILE A 211 -14.21 1.86 -18.14
CA ILE A 211 -15.07 0.68 -18.38
C ILE A 211 -15.84 0.33 -17.10
N GLN A 212 -15.09 0.12 -15.99
CA GLN A 212 -15.70 -0.33 -14.74
C GLN A 212 -14.91 0.16 -13.52
N ARG A 213 -15.64 0.50 -12.44
CA ARG A 213 -15.10 0.72 -11.10
C ARG A 213 -15.34 -0.48 -10.22
N PHE A 214 -14.50 -0.63 -9.20
CA PHE A 214 -14.58 -1.73 -8.23
C PHE A 214 -14.51 -1.16 -6.81
N GLY A 215 -15.27 -1.78 -5.91
CA GLY A 215 -15.34 -1.40 -4.51
C GLY A 215 -16.61 -1.94 -3.86
N ALA A 216 -16.70 -1.84 -2.55
CA ALA A 216 -17.87 -2.30 -1.81
C ALA A 216 -19.17 -1.59 -2.25
N GLU A 217 -19.07 -0.29 -2.59
CA GLU A 217 -20.20 0.52 -3.04
C GLU A 217 -20.64 0.20 -4.48
N GLU A 218 -19.72 -0.33 -5.29
CA GLU A 218 -19.96 -0.67 -6.70
C GLU A 218 -20.56 -2.07 -6.88
N GLY A 219 -20.64 -2.84 -5.80
CA GLY A 219 -21.17 -4.21 -5.83
C GLY A 219 -20.14 -5.29 -6.19
N ASN A 220 -19.09 -4.95 -6.94
CA ASN A 220 -18.02 -5.85 -7.34
C ASN A 220 -16.71 -5.40 -6.71
N TYR A 221 -15.92 -6.33 -6.20
CA TYR A 221 -14.57 -6.03 -5.71
C TYR A 221 -13.63 -7.22 -5.88
N MET A 222 -12.33 -6.92 -5.84
CA MET A 222 -11.29 -7.92 -5.81
C MET A 222 -10.15 -7.45 -4.91
N HIS A 223 -9.81 -8.26 -3.93
CA HIS A 223 -8.63 -8.14 -3.08
C HIS A 223 -7.65 -9.26 -3.44
N ILE A 224 -6.40 -8.88 -3.65
CA ILE A 224 -5.31 -9.77 -3.99
C ILE A 224 -4.31 -9.68 -2.85
N ILE A 225 -4.08 -10.77 -2.14
CA ILE A 225 -3.19 -10.82 -0.98
C ILE A 225 -2.03 -11.73 -1.33
N PHE A 226 -0.82 -11.18 -1.43
CA PHE A 226 0.39 -12.01 -1.47
C PHE A 226 0.76 -12.40 -0.04
N LYS A 227 0.77 -13.69 0.23
CA LYS A 227 1.16 -14.27 1.51
C LYS A 227 2.49 -15.00 1.34
N ALA A 228 3.54 -14.45 1.94
CA ALA A 228 4.85 -15.07 1.89
C ALA A 228 4.86 -16.37 2.70
N SER A 229 5.51 -17.39 2.16
CA SER A 229 5.82 -18.63 2.86
C SER A 229 7.17 -18.51 3.53
N PRO A 230 7.34 -19.03 4.75
CA PRO A 230 8.67 -19.18 5.32
C PRO A 230 9.48 -20.12 4.42
N SER A 231 10.69 -19.66 4.03
CA SER A 231 11.67 -20.46 3.29
C SER A 231 12.24 -21.58 4.14
#